data_5155fb41e17bf5f34792381c4f0b4278
#
_entry.id   5155fb41e17bf5f34792381c4f0b4278
#
_cell.length_a   1.000
_cell.length_b   1.000
_cell.length_c   1.000
_cell.angle_alpha   90.00
_cell.angle_beta   90.00
_cell.angle_gamma   90.00
#
_symmetry.space_group_name_H-M   'P 1'
#
loop_
_entity.id
_entity.type
_entity.pdbx_description
1 polymer ?
#
loop_
_entity_poly.entity_id
_entity_poly.type
_entity_poly.pdbx_seq_one_letter_code
_entity_poly.pdbx_strand_id
1 'polypeptide(L)'
;MGGTFDPIHHGHLVAASEVAGLFGLDEVVFVPTGEPWQKSDRSVSPAEDRYLMTVIATASNPRFSVSRVDIDRGGPTYTFDTLTDLHAQRPDDELFFITGADALAQIMTWRDGARCFELAHFIGVTRPGYTLAGSHLPEGGVSLVEIPALAISSSDCRARVDRGMPVWYLVPDGVVQYIEKRGLYRRPVGRTAQASADGRLANDRPTYDRPPPNASGNTSTGAGADPSPTPHLQEVPR
;
A
#
# COMPACT_ATOMS: atom_id res chain seq x y z
N MET A 1 11.16 -1.59 -2.77
CA MET A 1 9.89 -0.87 -2.51
C MET A 1 10.01 -0.06 -1.24
N GLY A 2 10.09 1.27 -1.36
CA GLY A 2 10.16 2.18 -0.23
C GLY A 2 8.77 2.58 0.27
N GLY A 3 8.62 2.80 1.59
CA GLY A 3 7.35 3.25 2.13
C GLY A 3 7.36 3.53 3.62
N THR A 4 6.39 4.30 4.10
CA THR A 4 6.24 4.51 5.55
C THR A 4 5.74 3.25 6.24
N PHE A 5 4.87 2.45 5.58
CA PHE A 5 4.28 1.20 6.09
C PHE A 5 3.67 1.33 7.49
N ASP A 6 2.76 2.28 7.64
CA ASP A 6 2.14 2.63 8.91
C ASP A 6 0.59 2.45 8.93
N PRO A 7 0.10 1.18 8.94
CA PRO A 7 0.81 -0.09 8.76
C PRO A 7 1.03 -0.47 7.28
N ILE A 8 1.86 -1.47 7.05
CA ILE A 8 1.85 -2.23 5.81
C ILE A 8 0.49 -2.93 5.65
N HIS A 9 0.03 -3.11 4.40
CA HIS A 9 -1.27 -3.73 4.11
C HIS A 9 -1.23 -4.55 2.82
N HIS A 10 -2.28 -5.34 2.57
CA HIS A 10 -2.32 -6.23 1.40
C HIS A 10 -2.15 -5.49 0.07
N GLY A 11 -2.57 -4.22 -0.04
CA GLY A 11 -2.31 -3.44 -1.25
C GLY A 11 -0.82 -3.26 -1.58
N HIS A 12 0.04 -3.13 -0.57
CA HIS A 12 1.50 -3.09 -0.79
C HIS A 12 2.04 -4.45 -1.23
N LEU A 13 1.58 -5.55 -0.62
CA LEU A 13 2.03 -6.90 -0.93
C LEU A 13 1.62 -7.34 -2.34
N VAL A 14 0.39 -7.02 -2.75
CA VAL A 14 -0.10 -7.28 -4.11
C VAL A 14 0.74 -6.50 -5.12
N ALA A 15 0.96 -5.20 -4.91
CA ALA A 15 1.78 -4.39 -5.80
C ALA A 15 3.20 -4.97 -5.96
N ALA A 16 3.84 -5.35 -4.86
CA ALA A 16 5.16 -5.96 -4.88
C ALA A 16 5.18 -7.30 -5.63
N SER A 17 4.17 -8.15 -5.40
CA SER A 17 4.06 -9.47 -6.03
C SER A 17 3.83 -9.37 -7.54
N GLU A 18 2.91 -8.50 -7.97
CA GLU A 18 2.62 -8.29 -9.38
C GLU A 18 3.84 -7.76 -10.13
N VAL A 19 4.49 -6.72 -9.59
CA VAL A 19 5.71 -6.16 -10.20
C VAL A 19 6.83 -7.19 -10.27
N ALA A 20 7.04 -7.98 -9.19
CA ALA A 20 8.04 -9.04 -9.19
C ALA A 20 7.80 -10.09 -10.28
N GLY A 21 6.52 -10.41 -10.55
CA GLY A 21 6.14 -11.33 -11.62
C GLY A 21 6.32 -10.73 -13.01
N LEU A 22 5.85 -9.50 -13.23
CA LEU A 22 5.87 -8.83 -14.53
C LEU A 22 7.29 -8.48 -15.01
N PHE A 23 8.18 -8.10 -14.09
CA PHE A 23 9.56 -7.71 -14.41
C PHE A 23 10.58 -8.84 -14.17
N GLY A 24 10.14 -10.01 -13.72
CA GLY A 24 11.02 -11.14 -13.44
C GLY A 24 12.03 -10.86 -12.34
N LEU A 25 11.66 -10.04 -11.32
CA LEU A 25 12.58 -9.67 -10.25
C LEU A 25 12.91 -10.89 -9.37
N ASP A 26 14.18 -11.04 -9.02
CA ASP A 26 14.66 -12.09 -8.13
C ASP A 26 14.18 -11.87 -6.69
N GLU A 27 14.19 -10.61 -6.24
CA GLU A 27 13.84 -10.21 -4.89
C GLU A 27 13.09 -8.87 -4.88
N VAL A 28 12.17 -8.69 -3.94
CA VAL A 28 11.62 -7.38 -3.57
C VAL A 28 12.01 -7.03 -2.15
N VAL A 29 12.87 -6.02 -2.02
CA VAL A 29 13.30 -5.48 -0.73
C VAL A 29 12.33 -4.39 -0.28
N PHE A 30 11.63 -4.60 0.83
CA PHE A 30 10.83 -3.56 1.47
C PHE A 30 11.73 -2.69 2.35
N VAL A 31 11.62 -1.37 2.20
CA VAL A 31 12.41 -0.41 2.97
C VAL A 31 11.49 0.53 3.74
N PRO A 32 11.18 0.21 5.01
CA PRO A 32 10.45 1.13 5.88
C PRO A 32 11.27 2.41 6.12
N THR A 33 10.68 3.58 5.85
CA THR A 33 11.35 4.87 6.10
C THR A 33 11.72 5.02 7.57
N GLY A 34 12.89 5.56 7.89
CA GLY A 34 13.26 5.95 9.24
C GLY A 34 12.37 7.12 9.71
N GLU A 35 12.73 8.34 9.35
CA GLU A 35 11.96 9.55 9.61
C GLU A 35 11.36 10.08 8.30
N PRO A 36 10.04 9.89 8.07
CA PRO A 36 9.39 10.34 6.82
C PRO A 36 9.20 11.86 6.82
N TRP A 37 10.06 12.61 6.18
CA TRP A 37 10.03 14.08 6.12
C TRP A 37 8.72 14.65 5.55
N GLN A 38 8.07 13.94 4.63
CA GLN A 38 6.78 14.34 4.03
C GLN A 38 5.59 14.22 4.99
N LYS A 39 5.79 13.71 6.20
CA LYS A 39 4.73 13.44 7.18
C LYS A 39 5.02 14.05 8.55
N SER A 40 5.81 15.12 8.58
CA SER A 40 6.18 15.86 9.79
C SER A 40 5.00 16.51 10.52
N ASP A 41 3.88 16.71 9.83
CA ASP A 41 2.64 17.31 10.32
C ASP A 41 1.71 16.33 11.06
N ARG A 42 2.08 15.03 11.09
CA ARG A 42 1.30 13.99 11.78
C ARG A 42 2.16 13.00 12.55
N SER A 43 1.61 12.46 13.64
CA SER A 43 2.24 11.36 14.35
C SER A 43 2.31 10.11 13.46
N VAL A 44 3.51 9.57 13.29
CA VAL A 44 3.80 8.30 12.62
C VAL A 44 4.26 7.33 13.71
N SER A 45 3.87 6.05 13.60
CA SER A 45 4.32 5.03 14.55
C SER A 45 5.85 4.90 14.56
N PRO A 46 6.46 4.52 15.69
CA PRO A 46 7.90 4.30 15.78
C PRO A 46 8.45 3.46 14.63
N ALA A 47 9.63 3.80 14.13
CA ALA A 47 10.24 3.11 12.99
C ALA A 47 10.37 1.60 13.23
N GLU A 48 10.71 1.19 14.47
CA GLU A 48 10.81 -0.22 14.86
C GLU A 48 9.46 -0.96 14.77
N ASP A 49 8.36 -0.35 15.20
CA ASP A 49 7.04 -0.97 15.06
C ASP A 49 6.66 -1.15 13.59
N ARG A 50 6.96 -0.16 12.72
CA ARG A 50 6.70 -0.23 11.28
C ARG A 50 7.57 -1.28 10.58
N TYR A 51 8.85 -1.36 10.97
CA TYR A 51 9.77 -2.39 10.51
C TYR A 51 9.26 -3.79 10.89
N LEU A 52 8.93 -4.03 12.16
CA LEU A 52 8.45 -5.33 12.61
C LEU A 52 7.13 -5.74 11.94
N MET A 53 6.20 -4.81 11.74
CA MET A 53 4.98 -5.09 10.97
C MET A 53 5.30 -5.47 9.52
N THR A 54 6.32 -4.85 8.92
CA THR A 54 6.74 -5.16 7.55
C THR A 54 7.39 -6.55 7.48
N VAL A 55 8.26 -6.90 8.43
CA VAL A 55 8.86 -8.25 8.54
C VAL A 55 7.76 -9.31 8.68
N ILE A 56 6.79 -9.11 9.58
CA ILE A 56 5.68 -10.04 9.78
C ILE A 56 4.88 -10.21 8.48
N ALA A 57 4.60 -9.11 7.79
CA ALA A 57 3.78 -9.12 6.59
C ALA A 57 4.43 -9.84 5.40
N THR A 58 5.75 -9.78 5.30
CA THR A 58 6.53 -10.33 4.16
C THR A 58 7.04 -11.74 4.39
N ALA A 59 7.03 -12.23 5.63
CA ALA A 59 7.67 -13.48 6.03
C ALA A 59 7.21 -14.74 5.27
N SER A 60 6.00 -14.74 4.73
CA SER A 60 5.46 -15.89 3.98
C SER A 60 5.90 -15.97 2.52
N ASN A 61 6.47 -14.90 1.95
CA ASN A 61 6.91 -14.88 0.56
C ASN A 61 8.43 -14.97 0.48
N PRO A 62 9.00 -16.06 -0.08
CA PRO A 62 10.46 -16.28 -0.11
C PRO A 62 11.22 -15.25 -0.97
N ARG A 63 10.53 -14.52 -1.86
CA ARG A 63 11.13 -13.44 -2.65
C ARG A 63 11.06 -12.06 -1.98
N PHE A 64 10.48 -11.97 -0.78
CA PHE A 64 10.36 -10.69 -0.06
C PHE A 64 11.32 -10.64 1.11
N SER A 65 12.06 -9.54 1.20
CA SER A 65 12.90 -9.22 2.34
C SER A 65 12.64 -7.80 2.85
N VAL A 66 13.22 -7.46 3.99
CA VAL A 66 13.05 -6.14 4.60
C VAL A 66 14.42 -5.59 4.99
N SER A 67 14.75 -4.40 4.48
CA SER A 67 15.97 -3.68 4.84
C SER A 67 15.73 -2.62 5.90
N ARG A 68 16.70 -2.47 6.80
CA ARG A 68 16.73 -1.44 7.84
C ARG A 68 17.49 -0.18 7.43
N VAL A 69 17.98 -0.11 6.19
CA VAL A 69 18.94 0.89 5.73
C VAL A 69 18.56 2.33 6.12
N ASP A 70 17.29 2.71 5.99
CA ASP A 70 16.80 4.04 6.33
C ASP A 70 16.68 4.26 7.85
N ILE A 71 16.35 3.22 8.60
CA ILE A 71 16.24 3.26 10.05
C ILE A 71 17.63 3.38 10.68
N ASP A 72 18.57 2.57 10.21
CA ASP A 72 19.94 2.51 10.76
C ASP A 72 20.76 3.74 10.36
N ARG A 73 20.49 4.37 9.20
CA ARG A 73 21.11 5.65 8.84
C ARG A 73 20.70 6.77 9.79
N GLY A 74 19.44 6.75 10.28
CA GLY A 74 18.86 7.82 11.09
C GLY A 74 18.58 9.10 10.30
N GLY A 75 17.85 10.03 10.93
CA GLY A 75 17.47 11.29 10.33
C GLY A 75 16.43 11.18 9.19
N PRO A 76 16.18 12.29 8.47
CA PRO A 76 15.18 12.33 7.40
C PRO A 76 15.50 11.36 6.26
N THR A 77 14.52 10.56 5.85
CA THR A 77 14.65 9.59 4.78
C THR A 77 14.38 10.23 3.42
N TYR A 78 15.37 10.16 2.51
CA TYR A 78 15.23 10.56 1.11
C TYR A 78 15.54 9.37 0.19
N THR A 79 14.76 9.24 -0.89
CA THR A 79 14.87 8.11 -1.83
C THR A 79 16.27 7.99 -2.45
N PHE A 80 16.92 9.12 -2.76
CA PHE A 80 18.26 9.13 -3.30
C PHE A 80 19.28 8.49 -2.34
N ASP A 81 19.21 8.83 -1.05
CA ASP A 81 20.09 8.27 -0.02
C ASP A 81 19.85 6.76 0.14
N THR A 82 18.55 6.34 0.14
CA THR A 82 18.17 4.93 0.20
C THR A 82 18.74 4.12 -0.96
N LEU A 83 18.61 4.62 -2.20
CA LEU A 83 19.12 3.95 -3.39
C LEU A 83 20.65 3.90 -3.39
N THR A 84 21.32 4.98 -2.96
CA THR A 84 22.79 5.03 -2.83
C THR A 84 23.29 3.96 -1.84
N ASP A 85 22.67 3.84 -0.68
CA ASP A 85 23.07 2.87 0.32
C ASP A 85 22.83 1.43 -0.14
N LEU A 86 21.67 1.17 -0.80
CA LEU A 86 21.38 -0.16 -1.35
C LEU A 86 22.34 -0.53 -2.47
N HIS A 87 22.65 0.40 -3.37
CA HIS A 87 23.64 0.17 -4.44
C HIS A 87 25.05 -0.10 -3.88
N ALA A 88 25.44 0.62 -2.81
CA ALA A 88 26.73 0.36 -2.14
C ALA A 88 26.79 -1.02 -1.46
N GLN A 89 25.68 -1.52 -0.94
CA GLN A 89 25.57 -2.85 -0.33
C GLN A 89 25.54 -3.98 -1.38
N ARG A 90 25.02 -3.70 -2.57
CA ARG A 90 24.77 -4.65 -3.67
C ARG A 90 25.18 -4.00 -5.01
N PRO A 91 26.48 -3.82 -5.27
CA PRO A 91 26.95 -3.05 -6.44
C PRO A 91 26.69 -3.73 -7.79
N ASP A 92 26.49 -5.05 -7.78
CA ASP A 92 26.24 -5.85 -8.99
C ASP A 92 24.76 -6.03 -9.31
N ASP A 93 23.84 -5.56 -8.41
CA ASP A 93 22.40 -5.70 -8.59
C ASP A 93 21.84 -4.55 -9.45
N GLU A 94 20.93 -4.90 -10.36
CA GLU A 94 20.08 -3.93 -11.04
C GLU A 94 18.92 -3.54 -10.13
N LEU A 95 18.77 -2.24 -9.85
CA LEU A 95 17.75 -1.74 -8.91
C LEU A 95 16.51 -1.24 -9.64
N PHE A 96 15.35 -1.71 -9.18
CA PHE A 96 14.02 -1.24 -9.58
C PHE A 96 13.31 -0.60 -8.40
N PHE A 97 12.86 0.65 -8.52
CA PHE A 97 12.17 1.35 -7.44
C PHE A 97 10.65 1.32 -7.66
N ILE A 98 9.94 0.51 -6.87
CA ILE A 98 8.48 0.35 -6.95
C ILE A 98 7.79 1.41 -6.10
N THR A 99 6.90 2.21 -6.70
CA THR A 99 6.12 3.24 -6.01
C THR A 99 4.74 3.43 -6.65
N GLY A 100 3.82 4.11 -5.98
CA GLY A 100 2.54 4.50 -6.59
C GLY A 100 2.75 5.56 -7.68
N ALA A 101 1.97 5.50 -8.75
CA ALA A 101 2.08 6.47 -9.85
C ALA A 101 1.87 7.92 -9.41
N ASP A 102 1.02 8.18 -8.40
CA ASP A 102 0.82 9.52 -7.84
C ASP A 102 2.10 10.08 -7.20
N ALA A 103 2.86 9.23 -6.51
CA ALA A 103 4.13 9.62 -5.90
C ALA A 103 5.22 9.78 -6.98
N LEU A 104 5.22 8.90 -7.98
CA LEU A 104 6.14 8.99 -9.12
C LEU A 104 5.94 10.29 -9.93
N ALA A 105 4.69 10.74 -10.09
CA ALA A 105 4.38 12.01 -10.75
C ALA A 105 5.08 13.22 -10.10
N GLN A 106 5.41 13.11 -8.84
CA GLN A 106 6.06 14.18 -8.05
C GLN A 106 7.57 13.97 -7.87
N ILE A 107 8.18 12.95 -8.50
CA ILE A 107 9.59 12.60 -8.25
C ILE A 107 10.56 13.75 -8.51
N MET A 108 10.28 14.59 -9.51
CA MET A 108 11.12 15.74 -9.83
C MET A 108 11.11 16.82 -8.74
N THR A 109 10.18 16.76 -7.78
CA THR A 109 10.12 17.63 -6.60
C THR A 109 10.86 17.04 -5.39
N TRP A 110 11.29 15.76 -5.48
CA TRP A 110 12.03 15.13 -4.41
C TRP A 110 13.46 15.62 -4.38
N ARG A 111 14.08 15.56 -3.21
CA ARG A 111 15.51 15.86 -3.07
C ARG A 111 16.32 14.91 -3.97
N ASP A 112 17.15 15.48 -4.84
CA ASP A 112 17.93 14.76 -5.84
C ASP A 112 17.10 13.83 -6.75
N GLY A 113 15.83 14.18 -6.99
CA GLY A 113 14.88 13.33 -7.72
C GLY A 113 15.36 12.94 -9.11
N ALA A 114 15.95 13.87 -9.87
CA ALA A 114 16.52 13.57 -11.19
C ALA A 114 17.67 12.54 -11.13
N ARG A 115 18.49 12.59 -10.08
CA ARG A 115 19.62 11.67 -9.89
C ARG A 115 19.21 10.27 -9.47
N CYS A 116 17.99 10.11 -8.94
CA CYS A 116 17.47 8.78 -8.62
C CYS A 116 17.41 7.85 -9.84
N PHE A 117 17.21 8.40 -11.04
CA PHE A 117 17.18 7.63 -12.30
C PHE A 117 18.56 7.13 -12.75
N GLU A 118 19.64 7.65 -12.18
CA GLU A 118 21.00 7.13 -12.40
C GLU A 118 21.25 5.85 -11.61
N LEU A 119 20.46 5.61 -10.54
CA LEU A 119 20.65 4.52 -9.61
C LEU A 119 19.62 3.40 -9.77
N ALA A 120 18.43 3.68 -10.30
CA ALA A 120 17.36 2.69 -10.39
C ALA A 120 16.40 3.00 -11.54
N HIS A 121 15.80 1.93 -12.10
CA HIS A 121 14.63 2.05 -12.96
C HIS A 121 13.37 2.19 -12.08
N PHE A 122 12.50 3.16 -12.41
CA PHE A 122 11.30 3.43 -11.61
C PHE A 122 10.07 2.72 -12.17
N ILE A 123 9.34 2.02 -11.29
CA ILE A 123 8.08 1.36 -11.64
C ILE A 123 6.93 2.03 -10.88
N GLY A 124 6.10 2.76 -11.61
CA GLY A 124 4.88 3.36 -11.11
C GLY A 124 3.71 2.40 -11.19
N VAL A 125 3.17 1.97 -10.05
CA VAL A 125 1.97 1.11 -10.03
C VAL A 125 0.71 1.95 -10.07
N THR A 126 -0.22 1.59 -10.95
CA THR A 126 -1.49 2.29 -11.16
C THR A 126 -2.67 1.38 -10.88
N ARG A 127 -3.84 2.00 -10.76
CA ARG A 127 -5.13 1.30 -10.74
C ARG A 127 -5.74 1.32 -12.14
N PRO A 128 -6.64 0.38 -12.48
CA PRO A 128 -7.38 0.41 -13.73
C PRO A 128 -7.98 1.79 -14.03
N GLY A 129 -7.72 2.29 -15.26
CA GLY A 129 -8.22 3.57 -15.72
C GLY A 129 -7.45 4.81 -15.24
N TYR A 130 -6.31 4.66 -14.56
CA TYR A 130 -5.44 5.79 -14.18
C TYR A 130 -4.53 6.20 -15.34
N THR A 131 -4.49 7.48 -15.65
CA THR A 131 -3.56 8.06 -16.63
C THR A 131 -2.64 9.05 -15.93
N LEU A 132 -1.34 8.89 -16.11
CA LEU A 132 -0.33 9.84 -15.62
C LEU A 132 -0.32 11.07 -16.54
N ALA A 133 -1.14 12.08 -16.24
CA ALA A 133 -1.18 13.30 -17.03
C ALA A 133 -0.12 14.30 -16.57
N GLY A 134 0.66 14.83 -17.52
CA GLY A 134 1.49 16.04 -17.31
C GLY A 134 2.81 15.85 -16.57
N SER A 135 3.31 14.65 -16.39
CA SER A 135 4.62 14.43 -15.76
C SER A 135 5.74 14.45 -16.82
N HIS A 136 6.75 15.29 -16.58
CA HIS A 136 8.01 15.29 -17.36
C HIS A 136 8.95 14.23 -16.74
N LEU A 137 8.69 12.96 -17.00
CA LEU A 137 9.54 11.86 -16.56
C LEU A 137 10.61 11.58 -17.64
N PRO A 138 11.83 11.16 -17.27
CA PRO A 138 12.86 10.80 -18.25
C PRO A 138 12.42 9.61 -19.11
N GLU A 139 12.65 9.70 -20.42
CA GLU A 139 12.42 8.58 -21.33
C GLU A 139 13.33 7.40 -20.96
N GLY A 140 12.76 6.19 -20.91
CA GLY A 140 13.51 4.96 -20.63
C GLY A 140 13.80 4.68 -19.14
N GLY A 141 13.62 5.67 -18.23
CA GLY A 141 13.86 5.49 -16.79
C GLY A 141 12.65 5.06 -15.98
N VAL A 142 11.46 4.96 -16.63
CA VAL A 142 10.20 4.75 -15.94
C VAL A 142 9.33 3.75 -16.69
N SER A 143 8.71 2.83 -15.95
CA SER A 143 7.62 1.97 -16.42
C SER A 143 6.36 2.24 -15.60
N LEU A 144 5.20 2.33 -16.28
CA LEU A 144 3.91 2.40 -15.63
C LEU A 144 3.19 1.05 -15.80
N VAL A 145 2.71 0.51 -14.70
CA VAL A 145 2.08 -0.82 -14.68
C VAL A 145 0.73 -0.75 -14.00
N GLU A 146 -0.28 -1.20 -14.72
CA GLU A 146 -1.59 -1.43 -14.14
C GLU A 146 -1.61 -2.78 -13.42
N ILE A 147 -2.01 -2.78 -12.15
CA ILE A 147 -2.08 -3.97 -11.32
C ILE A 147 -3.50 -4.16 -10.77
N PRO A 148 -3.87 -5.37 -10.30
CA PRO A 148 -5.09 -5.59 -9.54
C PRO A 148 -5.04 -4.81 -8.21
N ALA A 149 -5.30 -3.50 -8.25
CA ALA A 149 -5.12 -2.64 -7.10
C ALA A 149 -6.23 -2.83 -6.08
N LEU A 150 -5.85 -3.09 -4.83
CA LEU A 150 -6.77 -3.11 -3.70
C LEU A 150 -6.99 -1.69 -3.19
N ALA A 151 -8.26 -1.31 -2.98
CA ALA A 151 -8.64 -0.01 -2.42
C ALA A 151 -8.40 0.01 -0.89
N ILE A 152 -7.15 -0.23 -0.47
CA ILE A 152 -6.72 -0.23 0.93
C ILE A 152 -5.71 0.89 1.12
N SER A 153 -5.84 1.66 2.21
CA SER A 153 -4.83 2.65 2.60
C SER A 153 -4.42 2.49 4.06
N SER A 154 -3.15 2.80 4.37
CA SER A 154 -2.68 2.83 5.76
C SER A 154 -3.50 3.81 6.61
N SER A 155 -3.93 4.94 6.04
CA SER A 155 -4.75 5.93 6.74
C SER A 155 -6.12 5.39 7.13
N ASP A 156 -6.78 4.63 6.23
CA ASP A 156 -8.04 3.98 6.55
C ASP A 156 -7.85 2.89 7.61
N CYS A 157 -6.79 2.08 7.51
CA CYS A 157 -6.49 1.08 8.52
C CYS A 157 -6.32 1.71 9.92
N ARG A 158 -5.56 2.81 10.05
CA ARG A 158 -5.41 3.52 11.33
C ARG A 158 -6.73 4.09 11.85
N ALA A 159 -7.51 4.72 10.97
CA ALA A 159 -8.81 5.27 11.33
C ALA A 159 -9.83 4.20 11.76
N ARG A 160 -9.75 3.00 11.19
CA ARG A 160 -10.57 1.84 11.61
C ARG A 160 -10.19 1.40 13.02
N VAL A 161 -8.90 1.20 13.29
CA VAL A 161 -8.43 0.79 14.63
C VAL A 161 -8.80 1.83 15.69
N ASP A 162 -8.65 3.13 15.40
CA ASP A 162 -9.04 4.23 16.30
C ASP A 162 -10.53 4.18 16.68
N ARG A 163 -11.37 3.73 15.75
CA ARG A 163 -12.83 3.56 15.95
C ARG A 163 -13.24 2.17 16.46
N GLY A 164 -12.29 1.29 16.77
CA GLY A 164 -12.58 -0.09 17.17
C GLY A 164 -13.12 -0.98 16.04
N MET A 165 -12.97 -0.56 14.79
CA MET A 165 -13.39 -1.34 13.61
C MET A 165 -12.32 -2.37 13.25
N PRO A 166 -12.71 -3.54 12.72
CA PRO A 166 -11.74 -4.58 12.33
C PRO A 166 -10.91 -4.15 11.14
N VAL A 167 -9.63 -4.60 11.14
CA VAL A 167 -8.69 -4.47 10.02
C VAL A 167 -8.23 -5.83 9.47
N TRP A 168 -8.90 -6.92 9.89
CA TRP A 168 -8.69 -8.25 9.34
C TRP A 168 -8.89 -8.23 7.84
N TYR A 169 -8.03 -8.95 7.11
CA TYR A 169 -8.00 -9.02 5.64
C TYR A 169 -7.66 -7.70 4.91
N LEU A 170 -7.53 -6.58 5.62
CA LEU A 170 -6.91 -5.36 5.07
C LEU A 170 -5.40 -5.39 5.25
N VAL A 171 -4.95 -5.95 6.37
CA VAL A 171 -3.54 -6.22 6.67
C VAL A 171 -3.38 -7.72 6.99
N PRO A 172 -2.16 -8.29 6.85
CA PRO A 172 -1.91 -9.69 7.25
C PRO A 172 -2.26 -9.95 8.71
N ASP A 173 -2.71 -11.17 9.01
CA ASP A 173 -3.19 -11.58 10.34
C ASP A 173 -2.16 -11.28 11.46
N GLY A 174 -0.88 -11.58 11.21
CA GLY A 174 0.18 -11.29 12.16
C GLY A 174 0.35 -9.80 12.43
N VAL A 175 0.05 -8.94 11.44
CA VAL A 175 0.08 -7.46 11.60
C VAL A 175 -1.12 -7.01 12.45
N VAL A 176 -2.31 -7.61 12.27
CA VAL A 176 -3.47 -7.34 13.15
C VAL A 176 -3.10 -7.62 14.60
N GLN A 177 -2.55 -8.82 14.85
CA GLN A 177 -2.13 -9.25 16.20
C GLN A 177 -1.06 -8.32 16.79
N TYR A 178 -0.11 -7.87 15.98
CA TYR A 178 0.92 -6.93 16.40
C TYR A 178 0.33 -5.58 16.80
N ILE A 179 -0.56 -5.01 15.97
CA ILE A 179 -1.26 -3.75 16.24
C ILE A 179 -2.01 -3.85 17.57
N GLU A 180 -2.75 -4.94 17.80
CA GLU A 180 -3.51 -5.16 19.03
C GLU A 180 -2.61 -5.30 20.26
N LYS A 181 -1.55 -6.11 20.18
CA LYS A 181 -0.59 -6.35 21.25
C LYS A 181 0.15 -5.08 21.67
N ARG A 182 0.50 -4.23 20.70
CA ARG A 182 1.23 -2.97 20.93
C ARG A 182 0.31 -1.79 21.24
N GLY A 183 -1.01 -1.95 21.08
CA GLY A 183 -1.99 -0.88 21.26
C GLY A 183 -1.82 0.27 20.26
N LEU A 184 -1.27 -0.01 19.04
CA LEU A 184 -1.04 1.01 18.04
C LEU A 184 -2.37 1.58 17.51
N TYR A 185 -2.35 2.85 17.12
CA TYR A 185 -3.46 3.58 16.49
C TYR A 185 -4.70 3.78 17.35
N ARG A 186 -4.69 3.38 18.61
CA ARG A 186 -5.79 3.64 19.55
C ARG A 186 -5.57 4.98 20.22
N ARG A 187 -6.61 5.79 20.32
CA ARG A 187 -6.57 6.98 21.18
C ARG A 187 -6.37 6.52 22.64
N PRO A 188 -5.54 7.21 23.44
CA PRO A 188 -5.53 7.01 24.86
C PRO A 188 -6.95 7.20 25.37
N VAL A 189 -7.54 6.18 25.97
CA VAL A 189 -8.81 6.34 26.69
C VAL A 189 -8.51 7.36 27.80
N GLY A 190 -9.02 8.57 27.63
CA GLY A 190 -8.86 9.64 28.59
C GLY A 190 -9.31 9.14 29.96
N ARG A 191 -8.46 9.30 30.97
CA ARG A 191 -8.80 9.14 32.38
C ARG A 191 -9.81 10.22 32.76
N THR A 192 -11.07 10.04 32.35
CA THR A 192 -12.17 10.85 32.88
C THR A 192 -13.44 10.02 32.76
N ALA A 193 -13.78 9.36 33.85
CA ALA A 193 -15.10 9.26 34.42
C ALA A 193 -15.12 8.16 35.48
N GLN A 194 -14.52 8.45 36.62
CA GLN A 194 -15.05 7.99 37.87
C GLN A 194 -16.23 8.93 38.15
N ALA A 195 -17.45 8.51 37.76
CA ALA A 195 -18.67 8.93 38.42
C ALA A 195 -19.88 8.28 37.75
N SER A 196 -20.65 7.62 38.59
CA SER A 196 -22.02 7.19 38.53
C SER A 196 -22.26 5.75 38.06
N ALA A 197 -22.18 4.88 39.06
CA ALA A 197 -23.04 3.71 39.12
C ALA A 197 -24.49 4.21 39.12
N ASP A 198 -25.16 4.09 38.01
CA ASP A 198 -26.61 3.86 37.96
C ASP A 198 -26.99 3.24 36.63
N GLY A 199 -27.61 2.09 36.74
CA GLY A 199 -27.92 1.23 35.61
C GLY A 199 -28.90 1.82 34.61
N ARG A 200 -28.55 1.66 33.34
CA ARG A 200 -29.49 1.33 32.25
C ARG A 200 -28.68 0.83 31.08
N LEU A 201 -28.83 -0.45 30.78
CA LEU A 201 -28.40 -1.06 29.52
C LEU A 201 -29.18 -0.41 28.36
N ALA A 202 -28.59 0.54 27.69
CA ALA A 202 -29.05 0.99 26.38
C ALA A 202 -28.37 0.13 25.32
N ASN A 203 -29.15 -0.73 24.69
CA ASN A 203 -28.79 -1.57 23.57
C ASN A 203 -28.73 -0.67 22.30
N ASP A 204 -27.65 0.07 22.09
CA ASP A 204 -27.41 0.78 20.84
C ASP A 204 -26.60 -0.14 19.89
N ARG A 205 -27.34 -0.99 19.18
CA ARG A 205 -26.80 -1.60 17.96
C ARG A 205 -26.88 -0.57 16.83
N PRO A 206 -25.82 -0.32 16.07
CA PRO A 206 -25.93 0.52 14.89
C PRO A 206 -26.90 -0.14 13.91
N THR A 207 -27.94 0.57 13.56
CA THR A 207 -28.88 0.18 12.51
C THR A 207 -28.15 0.30 11.17
N TYR A 208 -27.90 -0.84 10.55
CA TYR A 208 -27.53 -0.90 9.15
C TYR A 208 -28.79 -0.54 8.35
N ASP A 209 -28.79 0.62 7.71
CA ASP A 209 -29.83 0.98 6.74
C ASP A 209 -29.73 0.01 5.54
N ARG A 210 -30.66 -0.91 5.53
CA ARG A 210 -30.82 -1.88 4.45
C ARG A 210 -31.46 -1.13 3.27
N PRO A 211 -30.85 -1.12 2.07
CA PRO A 211 -31.49 -0.54 0.91
C PRO A 211 -32.84 -1.28 0.63
N PRO A 212 -33.87 -0.56 0.17
CA PRO A 212 -35.18 -1.16 -0.09
C PRO A 212 -35.08 -2.24 -1.18
N PRO A 213 -35.90 -3.32 -1.09
CA PRO A 213 -35.92 -4.35 -2.10
C PRO A 213 -36.42 -3.79 -3.43
N ASN A 214 -35.66 -4.06 -4.51
CA ASN A 214 -36.08 -3.75 -5.88
C ASN A 214 -37.45 -4.35 -6.17
N ALA A 215 -38.41 -3.50 -6.46
CA ALA A 215 -39.71 -3.91 -7.00
C ALA A 215 -39.48 -4.31 -8.49
N SER A 216 -39.28 -5.60 -8.74
CA SER A 216 -39.33 -6.19 -10.06
C SER A 216 -40.78 -6.31 -10.52
N GLY A 217 -41.21 -5.33 -11.32
CA GLY A 217 -42.39 -5.44 -12.15
C GLY A 217 -42.08 -6.32 -13.36
N ASN A 218 -42.76 -7.46 -13.40
CA ASN A 218 -42.79 -8.43 -14.49
C ASN A 218 -43.65 -7.90 -15.63
N THR A 219 -43.10 -7.71 -16.81
CA THR A 219 -43.86 -7.76 -18.07
C THR A 219 -43.06 -8.48 -19.15
N SER A 220 -43.55 -9.66 -19.50
CA SER A 220 -43.17 -10.49 -20.63
C SER A 220 -43.55 -9.86 -21.97
N THR A 221 -42.65 -9.89 -22.94
CA THR A 221 -42.95 -10.21 -24.36
C THR A 221 -41.64 -10.40 -25.16
N GLY A 222 -41.42 -11.44 -25.67
CA GLY A 222 -41.17 -12.21 -26.85
C GLY A 222 -40.07 -11.72 -27.82
N ALA A 223 -39.29 -12.76 -28.21
CA ALA A 223 -38.69 -13.02 -29.52
C ALA A 223 -37.38 -12.31 -29.95
N GLY A 224 -36.39 -13.15 -30.30
CA GLY A 224 -35.31 -12.79 -31.23
C GLY A 224 -33.95 -13.31 -30.85
N ALA A 225 -33.59 -14.51 -31.28
CA ALA A 225 -32.26 -15.06 -31.27
C ALA A 225 -31.36 -14.37 -32.30
N ASP A 226 -30.11 -14.05 -31.90
CA ASP A 226 -29.01 -14.02 -32.88
C ASP A 226 -27.65 -14.23 -32.13
N PRO A 227 -26.70 -14.94 -32.76
CA PRO A 227 -25.57 -15.55 -32.07
C PRO A 227 -24.35 -14.62 -31.96
N SER A 228 -23.63 -14.81 -30.85
CA SER A 228 -22.36 -14.17 -30.52
C SER A 228 -21.24 -14.44 -31.52
N PRO A 229 -20.32 -13.49 -31.75
CA PRO A 229 -19.04 -13.77 -32.35
C PRO A 229 -17.98 -14.06 -31.28
N THR A 230 -17.22 -15.11 -31.51
CA THR A 230 -16.04 -15.58 -30.78
C THR A 230 -14.89 -14.54 -30.85
N PRO A 231 -14.15 -14.26 -29.80
CA PRO A 231 -12.96 -13.42 -29.92
C PRO A 231 -11.76 -14.22 -30.43
N HIS A 232 -11.14 -13.70 -31.47
CA HIS A 232 -9.87 -14.15 -32.03
C HIS A 232 -8.71 -13.85 -31.06
N LEU A 233 -7.96 -14.89 -30.72
CA LEU A 233 -6.63 -14.77 -30.10
C LEU A 233 -5.64 -14.27 -31.15
N GLN A 234 -5.01 -13.13 -30.92
CA GLN A 234 -3.83 -12.69 -31.65
C GLN A 234 -2.58 -13.31 -31.03
N GLU A 235 -1.84 -14.06 -31.85
CA GLU A 235 -0.52 -14.61 -31.55
C GLU A 235 0.52 -13.48 -31.48
N VAL A 236 1.36 -13.52 -30.45
CA VAL A 236 2.54 -12.66 -30.30
C VAL A 236 3.73 -13.39 -30.91
N PRO A 237 4.52 -12.77 -31.82
CA PRO A 237 5.73 -13.38 -32.37
C PRO A 237 6.87 -13.42 -31.35
N ARG A 238 7.69 -14.46 -31.47
CA ARG A 238 8.90 -14.73 -30.67
C ARG A 238 10.03 -13.77 -30.99
#